data_ef0d06f6a288a557b628ddcd85b93b1e
#
_entry.id   ef0d06f6a288a557b628ddcd85b93b1e
#
_cell.length_a   1.000
_cell.length_b   1.000
_cell.length_c   1.000
_cell.angle_alpha   90.00
_cell.angle_beta   90.00
_cell.angle_gamma   90.00
#
_symmetry.space_group_name_H-M   'P 1'
#
loop_
_entity.id
_entity.type
_entity.pdbx_description
1 polymer ?
#
loop_
_entity_poly.entity_id
_entity_poly.type
_entity_poly.pdbx_seq_one_letter_code
_entity_poly.pdbx_strand_id
1 'polypeptide(L)'
;QPADLAAYRRVGGRVSVVQEFFSILSPFHGREYFEMCRKNNTVFQTYGVLEEGFLTSPAFLDKEFAKTDIRSRLPWVAPEKKEGLRRAFALWTPMCEEYHCSYAALVEAWALSQYDRMSLLVGMRRASSVEDTAKCLDIRLKAEDIKRMEEAVKAIQVAVLDK
;
A
#
# COMPACT_ATOMS: atom_id res chain seq x y z
N GLN A 1 -5.92 -8.79 -16.30
CA GLN A 1 -7.06 -7.94 -15.92
C GLN A 1 -8.22 -8.79 -15.36
N PRO A 2 -9.22 -8.21 -14.61
CA PRO A 2 -10.36 -8.96 -14.09
C PRO A 2 -11.12 -9.75 -15.17
N ALA A 3 -11.24 -9.20 -16.39
CA ALA A 3 -11.90 -9.84 -17.52
C ALA A 3 -11.15 -11.12 -17.96
N ASP A 4 -9.83 -11.11 -17.96
CA ASP A 4 -8.99 -12.26 -18.34
C ASP A 4 -9.15 -13.41 -17.34
N LEU A 5 -9.22 -13.07 -16.05
CA LEU A 5 -9.47 -14.04 -14.98
C LEU A 5 -10.85 -14.67 -15.10
N ALA A 6 -11.85 -13.88 -15.43
CA ALA A 6 -13.20 -14.38 -15.68
C ALA A 6 -13.23 -15.31 -16.90
N ALA A 7 -12.51 -14.99 -17.98
CA ALA A 7 -12.38 -15.83 -19.16
C ALA A 7 -11.66 -17.16 -18.85
N TYR A 8 -10.55 -17.11 -18.11
CA TYR A 8 -9.80 -18.31 -17.69
C TYR A 8 -10.67 -19.25 -16.86
N ARG A 9 -11.49 -18.71 -15.96
CA ARG A 9 -12.40 -19.51 -15.13
C ARG A 9 -13.52 -20.17 -15.93
N ARG A 10 -14.03 -19.52 -16.97
CA ARG A 10 -15.07 -20.11 -17.85
C ARG A 10 -14.62 -21.42 -18.52
N VAL A 11 -13.33 -21.57 -18.75
CA VAL A 11 -12.75 -22.80 -19.30
C VAL A 11 -12.23 -23.77 -18.23
N GLY A 12 -12.70 -23.63 -16.99
CA GLY A 12 -12.34 -24.52 -15.87
C GLY A 12 -11.04 -24.15 -15.15
N GLY A 13 -10.41 -23.03 -15.49
CA GLY A 13 -9.20 -22.57 -14.83
C GLY A 13 -9.41 -22.19 -13.37
N ARG A 14 -8.43 -22.48 -12.51
CA ARG A 14 -8.44 -22.14 -11.07
C ARG A 14 -7.35 -21.12 -10.78
N VAL A 15 -7.71 -20.02 -10.12
CA VAL A 15 -6.78 -18.97 -9.69
C VAL A 15 -6.78 -18.91 -8.17
N SER A 16 -5.66 -19.26 -7.55
CA SER A 16 -5.50 -19.26 -6.09
C SER A 16 -4.99 -17.92 -5.57
N VAL A 17 -4.19 -17.22 -6.37
CA VAL A 17 -3.58 -15.93 -6.02
C VAL A 17 -3.70 -14.98 -7.22
N VAL A 18 -4.07 -13.75 -6.95
CA VAL A 18 -3.94 -12.61 -7.87
C VAL A 18 -2.89 -11.67 -7.29
N GLN A 19 -1.89 -11.31 -8.08
CA GLN A 19 -0.87 -10.35 -7.67
C GLN A 19 -1.08 -9.03 -8.44
N GLU A 20 -1.21 -7.94 -7.69
CA GLU A 20 -1.43 -6.63 -8.29
C GLU A 20 -0.89 -5.50 -7.40
N PHE A 21 -0.61 -4.35 -8.01
CA PHE A 21 -0.22 -3.14 -7.30
C PHE A 21 -1.38 -2.59 -6.47
N PHE A 22 -1.09 -2.28 -5.20
CA PHE A 22 -2.07 -1.63 -4.34
C PHE A 22 -1.36 -0.88 -3.20
N SER A 23 -1.67 0.40 -3.07
CA SER A 23 -1.20 1.23 -1.97
C SER A 23 -2.28 2.23 -1.55
N ILE A 24 -2.08 2.89 -0.41
CA ILE A 24 -2.98 3.94 0.07
C ILE A 24 -2.97 5.18 -0.85
N LEU A 25 -1.87 5.39 -1.60
CA LEU A 25 -1.72 6.49 -2.55
C LEU A 25 -2.28 6.17 -3.94
N SER A 26 -2.42 4.88 -4.27
CA SER A 26 -2.94 4.40 -5.55
C SER A 26 -3.88 3.19 -5.32
N PRO A 27 -5.03 3.39 -4.66
CA PRO A 27 -5.88 2.28 -4.23
C PRO A 27 -6.81 1.76 -5.33
N PHE A 28 -7.00 2.52 -6.42
CA PHE A 28 -8.10 2.30 -7.36
C PHE A 28 -7.97 0.97 -8.09
N HIS A 29 -6.78 0.71 -8.66
CA HIS A 29 -6.54 -0.47 -9.48
C HIS A 29 -6.69 -1.78 -8.68
N GLY A 30 -6.11 -1.87 -7.50
CA GLY A 30 -6.22 -3.07 -6.66
C GLY A 30 -7.64 -3.35 -6.17
N ARG A 31 -8.40 -2.30 -5.84
CA ARG A 31 -9.79 -2.45 -5.35
C ARG A 31 -10.72 -3.14 -6.36
N GLU A 32 -10.49 -2.98 -7.66
CA GLU A 32 -11.27 -3.65 -8.70
C GLU A 32 -11.24 -5.18 -8.58
N TYR A 33 -10.15 -5.74 -8.03
CA TYR A 33 -9.99 -7.17 -7.86
C TYR A 33 -10.65 -7.74 -6.60
N PHE A 34 -10.92 -6.94 -5.58
CA PHE A 34 -11.37 -7.44 -4.28
C PHE A 34 -12.69 -8.19 -4.35
N GLU A 35 -13.68 -7.67 -5.09
CA GLU A 35 -14.97 -8.35 -5.24
C GLU A 35 -14.81 -9.70 -5.95
N MET A 36 -14.02 -9.74 -7.01
CA MET A 36 -13.70 -10.97 -7.72
C MET A 36 -12.96 -11.97 -6.83
N CYS A 37 -11.98 -11.52 -6.05
CA CYS A 37 -11.23 -12.34 -5.12
C CYS A 37 -12.16 -12.94 -4.03
N ARG A 38 -13.08 -12.15 -3.46
CA ARG A 38 -14.07 -12.61 -2.49
C ARG A 38 -14.96 -13.70 -3.07
N LYS A 39 -15.57 -13.46 -4.25
CA LYS A 39 -16.43 -14.43 -4.95
C LYS A 39 -15.73 -15.76 -5.24
N ASN A 40 -14.44 -15.75 -5.38
CA ASN A 40 -13.65 -16.89 -5.83
C ASN A 40 -12.74 -17.47 -4.76
N ASN A 41 -12.79 -16.97 -3.53
CA ASN A 41 -11.93 -17.39 -2.42
C ASN A 41 -10.43 -17.32 -2.77
N THR A 42 -10.03 -16.29 -3.51
CA THR A 42 -8.68 -16.08 -4.04
C THR A 42 -7.89 -15.17 -3.13
N VAL A 43 -6.62 -15.44 -2.88
CA VAL A 43 -5.71 -14.52 -2.18
C VAL A 43 -5.40 -13.34 -3.10
N PHE A 44 -5.45 -12.13 -2.55
CA PHE A 44 -4.92 -10.95 -3.22
C PHE A 44 -3.54 -10.63 -2.65
N GLN A 45 -2.51 -10.77 -3.47
CA GLN A 45 -1.14 -10.48 -3.11
C GLN A 45 -0.75 -9.12 -3.66
N THR A 46 -0.53 -8.13 -2.80
CA THR A 46 -0.15 -6.79 -3.25
C THR A 46 1.35 -6.58 -3.21
N TYR A 47 1.84 -5.78 -4.15
CA TYR A 47 3.18 -5.19 -4.14
C TYR A 47 3.09 -3.66 -4.19
N GLY A 48 4.20 -2.98 -3.88
CA GLY A 48 4.27 -1.52 -3.90
C GLY A 48 3.54 -0.82 -2.76
N VAL A 49 3.15 -1.54 -1.69
CA VAL A 49 2.37 -1.00 -0.57
C VAL A 49 3.02 0.21 0.10
N LEU A 50 4.36 0.28 0.12
CA LEU A 50 5.14 1.39 0.68
C LEU A 50 5.63 2.41 -0.38
N GLU A 51 5.14 2.33 -1.62
CA GLU A 51 5.46 3.27 -2.71
C GLU A 51 6.98 3.50 -2.84
N GLU A 52 7.73 2.42 -3.05
CA GLU A 52 9.20 2.43 -3.19
C GLU A 52 9.93 3.11 -2.00
N GLY A 53 9.28 3.15 -0.84
CA GLY A 53 9.80 3.72 0.40
C GLY A 53 9.22 5.10 0.76
N PHE A 54 8.47 5.76 -0.11
CA PHE A 54 7.88 7.08 0.18
C PHE A 54 6.91 7.09 1.35
N LEU A 55 6.41 5.93 1.77
CA LEU A 55 5.51 5.76 2.92
C LEU A 55 6.20 5.22 4.17
N THR A 56 7.53 5.16 4.19
CA THR A 56 8.27 4.60 5.33
C THR A 56 8.56 5.61 6.44
N SER A 57 8.80 6.87 6.09
CA SER A 57 9.06 7.94 7.08
C SER A 57 9.07 9.33 6.43
N PRO A 58 8.81 10.41 7.20
CA PRO A 58 9.00 11.78 6.71
C PRO A 58 10.42 12.05 6.20
N ALA A 59 11.44 11.52 6.86
CA ALA A 59 12.85 11.70 6.46
C ALA A 59 13.17 11.09 5.09
N PHE A 60 12.39 10.12 4.62
CA PHE A 60 12.58 9.56 3.28
C PHE A 60 12.25 10.57 2.18
N LEU A 61 11.36 11.52 2.44
CA LEU A 61 10.92 12.53 1.49
C LEU A 61 12.06 13.53 1.13
N ASP A 62 13.05 13.65 2.00
CA ASP A 62 14.19 14.56 1.80
C ASP A 62 15.32 13.93 0.96
N LYS A 63 15.17 12.65 0.61
CA LYS A 63 16.17 11.96 -0.23
C LYS A 63 16.13 12.49 -1.66
N GLU A 64 17.34 12.66 -2.18
CA GLU A 64 17.56 12.89 -3.61
C GLU A 64 17.84 11.55 -4.30
N PHE A 65 17.35 11.42 -5.52
CA PHE A 65 17.52 10.21 -6.33
C PHE A 65 18.27 10.53 -7.61
N ALA A 66 19.25 9.71 -7.96
CA ALA A 66 19.91 9.80 -9.26
C ALA A 66 18.87 9.63 -10.40
N LYS A 67 19.13 10.24 -11.55
CA LYS A 67 18.23 10.14 -12.73
C LYS A 67 18.00 8.70 -13.21
N THR A 68 18.94 7.80 -12.90
CA THR A 68 18.86 6.36 -13.20
C THR A 68 18.02 5.57 -12.19
N ASP A 69 17.72 6.16 -11.04
CA ASP A 69 16.87 5.54 -10.02
C ASP A 69 15.38 5.70 -10.41
N ILE A 70 14.63 4.60 -10.43
CA ILE A 70 13.21 4.63 -10.79
C ILE A 70 12.40 5.60 -9.93
N ARG A 71 12.79 5.78 -8.67
CA ARG A 71 12.13 6.68 -7.72
C ARG A 71 12.14 8.14 -8.15
N SER A 72 13.16 8.54 -8.94
CA SER A 72 13.25 9.91 -9.50
C SER A 72 12.11 10.25 -10.46
N ARG A 73 11.39 9.23 -10.96
CA ARG A 73 10.30 9.37 -11.94
C ARG A 73 8.92 9.19 -11.32
N LEU A 74 8.85 8.84 -10.05
CA LEU A 74 7.57 8.64 -9.36
C LEU A 74 6.90 9.99 -9.08
N PRO A 75 5.57 10.06 -9.05
CA PRO A 75 4.83 11.29 -8.75
C PRO A 75 5.23 11.90 -7.40
N TRP A 76 5.69 11.06 -6.48
CA TRP A 76 6.01 11.42 -5.08
C TRP A 76 7.23 12.33 -4.93
N VAL A 77 8.04 12.52 -5.99
CA VAL A 77 9.17 13.47 -5.97
C VAL A 77 8.74 14.91 -6.19
N ALA A 78 7.53 15.14 -6.69
CA ALA A 78 7.00 16.47 -6.91
C ALA A 78 6.80 17.22 -5.57
N PRO A 79 7.17 18.51 -5.48
CA PRO A 79 7.14 19.27 -4.22
C PRO A 79 5.77 19.25 -3.54
N GLU A 80 4.70 19.42 -4.30
CA GLU A 80 3.32 19.41 -3.81
C GLU A 80 2.91 18.04 -3.26
N LYS A 81 3.38 16.94 -3.87
CA LYS A 81 3.13 15.58 -3.39
C LYS A 81 3.91 15.30 -2.11
N LYS A 82 5.19 15.69 -2.06
CA LYS A 82 6.01 15.60 -0.82
C LYS A 82 5.36 16.37 0.32
N GLU A 83 4.87 17.57 0.08
CA GLU A 83 4.20 18.37 1.09
C GLU A 83 2.88 17.72 1.56
N GLY A 84 2.11 17.14 0.64
CA GLY A 84 0.93 16.35 0.98
C GLY A 84 1.27 15.14 1.85
N LEU A 85 2.36 14.42 1.52
CA LEU A 85 2.84 13.30 2.33
C LEU A 85 3.32 13.74 3.72
N ARG A 86 4.01 14.88 3.86
CA ARG A 86 4.39 15.42 5.18
C ARG A 86 3.16 15.69 6.05
N ARG A 87 2.11 16.29 5.48
CA ARG A 87 0.84 16.49 6.20
C ARG A 87 0.19 15.16 6.60
N ALA A 88 0.20 14.16 5.72
CA ALA A 88 -0.32 12.84 6.05
C ALA A 88 0.46 12.20 7.21
N PHE A 89 1.79 12.22 7.16
CA PHE A 89 2.63 11.72 8.26
C PHE A 89 2.34 12.43 9.59
N ALA A 90 2.18 13.76 9.59
CA ALA A 90 1.83 14.50 10.80
C ALA A 90 0.49 14.03 11.41
N LEU A 91 -0.51 13.73 10.56
CA LEU A 91 -1.80 13.17 11.00
C LEU A 91 -1.70 11.72 11.46
N TRP A 92 -0.75 10.94 10.93
CA TRP A 92 -0.53 9.55 11.30
C TRP A 92 0.36 9.36 12.54
N THR A 93 1.15 10.38 12.94
CA THR A 93 2.03 10.32 14.11
C THR A 93 1.30 9.85 15.38
N PRO A 94 0.15 10.42 15.75
CA PRO A 94 -0.57 9.96 16.95
C PRO A 94 -1.04 8.50 16.84
N MET A 95 -1.33 8.03 15.63
CA MET A 95 -1.70 6.61 15.41
C MET A 95 -0.47 5.70 15.59
N CYS A 96 0.69 6.10 15.08
CA CYS A 96 1.93 5.35 15.31
C CYS A 96 2.25 5.22 16.80
N GLU A 97 2.01 6.28 17.58
CA GLU A 97 2.18 6.27 19.03
C GLU A 97 1.15 5.34 19.71
N GLU A 98 -0.12 5.43 19.33
CA GLU A 98 -1.19 4.59 19.89
C GLU A 98 -0.99 3.11 19.60
N TYR A 99 -0.63 2.77 18.35
CA TYR A 99 -0.40 1.37 17.91
C TYR A 99 1.03 0.88 18.16
N HIS A 100 1.91 1.70 18.75
CA HIS A 100 3.32 1.39 19.04
C HIS A 100 4.07 0.85 17.81
N CYS A 101 3.90 1.49 16.65
CA CYS A 101 4.44 1.03 15.39
C CYS A 101 5.10 2.15 14.57
N SER A 102 5.87 1.76 13.56
CA SER A 102 6.40 2.68 12.54
C SER A 102 5.31 3.09 11.54
N TYR A 103 5.58 4.13 10.76
CA TYR A 103 4.72 4.49 9.62
C TYR A 103 4.61 3.36 8.59
N ALA A 104 5.71 2.63 8.35
CA ALA A 104 5.68 1.48 7.45
C ALA A 104 4.70 0.42 7.94
N ALA A 105 4.83 -0.03 9.19
CA ALA A 105 3.95 -1.02 9.79
C ALA A 105 2.48 -0.54 9.85
N LEU A 106 2.25 0.75 10.10
CA LEU A 106 0.91 1.34 10.07
C LEU A 106 0.26 1.25 8.68
N VAL A 107 1.00 1.61 7.63
CA VAL A 107 0.53 1.55 6.23
C VAL A 107 0.33 0.10 5.78
N GLU A 108 1.19 -0.81 6.18
CA GLU A 108 1.06 -2.24 5.92
C GLU A 108 -0.18 -2.82 6.62
N ALA A 109 -0.44 -2.44 7.88
CA ALA A 109 -1.66 -2.83 8.60
C ALA A 109 -2.93 -2.26 7.93
N TRP A 110 -2.87 -1.03 7.40
CA TRP A 110 -3.94 -0.48 6.58
C TRP A 110 -4.20 -1.35 5.35
N ALA A 111 -3.17 -1.74 4.61
CA ALA A 111 -3.33 -2.59 3.44
C ALA A 111 -3.96 -3.94 3.80
N LEU A 112 -3.48 -4.59 4.87
CA LEU A 112 -4.06 -5.84 5.37
C LEU A 112 -5.54 -5.71 5.75
N SER A 113 -5.97 -4.55 6.23
CA SER A 113 -7.37 -4.30 6.62
C SER A 113 -8.34 -4.22 5.44
N GLN A 114 -7.85 -4.05 4.21
CA GLN A 114 -8.68 -3.82 3.03
C GLN A 114 -9.32 -5.10 2.46
N TYR A 115 -8.71 -6.25 2.73
CA TYR A 115 -9.21 -7.54 2.26
C TYR A 115 -8.74 -8.68 3.17
N ASP A 116 -9.66 -9.56 3.58
CA ASP A 116 -9.44 -10.62 4.59
C ASP A 116 -8.35 -11.62 4.18
N ARG A 117 -8.12 -11.81 2.88
CA ARG A 117 -7.09 -12.69 2.33
C ARG A 117 -6.01 -11.92 1.60
N MET A 118 -5.64 -10.77 2.18
CA MET A 118 -4.53 -9.96 1.71
C MET A 118 -3.20 -10.62 2.05
N SER A 119 -2.26 -10.59 1.11
CA SER A 119 -0.85 -10.93 1.29
C SER A 119 0.00 -9.76 0.82
N LEU A 120 1.01 -9.38 1.58
CA LEU A 120 1.90 -8.26 1.25
C LEU A 120 3.24 -8.78 0.73
N LEU A 121 3.68 -8.24 -0.41
CA LEU A 121 5.05 -8.35 -0.88
C LEU A 121 5.79 -7.07 -0.51
N VAL A 122 6.60 -7.12 0.52
CA VAL A 122 7.35 -5.98 1.04
C VAL A 122 8.85 -6.19 0.82
N GLY A 123 9.49 -5.21 0.18
CA GLY A 123 10.93 -5.21 -0.02
C GLY A 123 11.68 -4.86 1.26
N MET A 124 12.49 -5.76 1.77
CA MET A 124 13.28 -5.58 3.00
C MET A 124 14.76 -5.82 2.74
N ARG A 125 15.62 -4.95 3.28
CA ARG A 125 17.07 -5.04 3.11
C ARG A 125 17.85 -5.19 4.42
N ARG A 126 17.16 -5.12 5.57
CA ARG A 126 17.76 -5.20 6.91
C ARG A 126 16.89 -6.08 7.79
N ALA A 127 17.50 -6.79 8.74
CA ALA A 127 16.76 -7.58 9.74
C ALA A 127 15.75 -6.73 10.52
N SER A 128 16.15 -5.52 10.93
CA SER A 128 15.26 -4.58 11.62
C SER A 128 14.01 -4.20 10.81
N SER A 129 14.10 -4.18 9.47
CA SER A 129 12.91 -3.94 8.63
C SER A 129 11.97 -5.15 8.62
N VAL A 130 12.50 -6.37 8.71
CA VAL A 130 11.68 -7.58 8.83
C VAL A 130 10.92 -7.58 10.16
N GLU A 131 11.62 -7.28 11.26
CA GLU A 131 11.03 -7.19 12.60
C GLU A 131 9.96 -6.09 12.68
N ASP A 132 10.19 -4.96 12.02
CA ASP A 132 9.25 -3.84 11.99
C ASP A 132 8.00 -4.17 11.17
N THR A 133 8.17 -4.70 9.96
CA THR A 133 7.06 -5.17 9.11
C THR A 133 6.23 -6.24 9.80
N ALA A 134 6.87 -7.19 10.52
CA ALA A 134 6.12 -8.24 11.22
C ALA A 134 5.09 -7.69 12.21
N LYS A 135 5.32 -6.51 12.79
CA LYS A 135 4.36 -5.86 13.72
C LYS A 135 3.01 -5.55 13.06
N CYS A 136 2.98 -5.32 11.74
CA CYS A 136 1.72 -5.03 11.05
C CYS A 136 0.68 -6.15 11.20
N LEU A 137 1.12 -7.38 11.44
CA LEU A 137 0.24 -8.54 11.63
C LEU A 137 -0.54 -8.50 12.95
N ASP A 138 -0.02 -7.79 13.95
CA ASP A 138 -0.64 -7.67 15.27
C ASP A 138 -1.50 -6.39 15.39
N ILE A 139 -1.33 -5.44 14.49
CA ILE A 139 -2.09 -4.19 14.49
C ILE A 139 -3.51 -4.44 14.00
N ARG A 140 -4.48 -3.99 14.79
CA ARG A 140 -5.90 -4.00 14.43
C ARG A 140 -6.41 -2.57 14.42
N LEU A 141 -6.38 -1.97 13.23
CA LEU A 141 -6.81 -0.57 13.05
C LEU A 141 -8.30 -0.42 13.31
N LYS A 142 -8.67 0.62 14.03
CA LYS A 142 -10.06 1.03 14.19
C LYS A 142 -10.61 1.57 12.86
N ALA A 143 -11.89 1.39 12.60
CA ALA A 143 -12.52 1.86 11.36
C ALA A 143 -12.37 3.38 11.16
N GLU A 144 -12.41 4.15 12.25
CA GLU A 144 -12.18 5.59 12.25
C GLU A 144 -10.75 5.97 11.82
N ASP A 145 -9.75 5.19 12.24
CA ASP A 145 -8.34 5.45 11.88
C ASP A 145 -8.07 5.08 10.42
N ILE A 146 -8.64 3.98 9.93
CA ILE A 146 -8.61 3.63 8.51
C ILE A 146 -9.14 4.81 7.66
N LYS A 147 -10.31 5.33 8.03
CA LYS A 147 -10.91 6.49 7.35
C LYS A 147 -10.02 7.73 7.43
N ARG A 148 -9.46 8.04 8.60
CA ARG A 148 -8.55 9.19 8.78
C ARG A 148 -7.27 9.04 7.95
N MET A 149 -6.71 7.82 7.86
CA MET A 149 -5.56 7.54 7.01
C MET A 149 -5.87 7.81 5.53
N GLU A 150 -7.00 7.33 5.05
CA GLU A 150 -7.43 7.51 3.65
C GLU A 150 -7.71 9.00 3.33
N GLU A 151 -8.40 9.72 4.20
CA GLU A 151 -8.67 11.15 4.01
C GLU A 151 -7.39 11.99 4.00
N ALA A 152 -6.38 11.63 4.80
CA ALA A 152 -5.10 12.35 4.86
C ALA A 152 -4.36 12.36 3.50
N VAL A 153 -4.55 11.36 2.67
CA VAL A 153 -3.86 11.23 1.37
C VAL A 153 -4.76 11.48 0.17
N LYS A 154 -6.06 11.64 0.35
CA LYS A 154 -7.04 11.73 -0.73
C LYS A 154 -6.70 12.77 -1.80
N ALA A 155 -6.22 13.94 -1.39
CA ALA A 155 -5.86 15.04 -2.30
C ALA A 155 -4.60 14.75 -3.14
N ILE A 156 -3.79 13.78 -2.74
CA ILE A 156 -2.54 13.43 -3.41
C ILE A 156 -2.56 12.07 -4.10
N GLN A 157 -3.65 11.31 -3.95
CA GLN A 157 -3.82 10.03 -4.64
C GLN A 157 -3.69 10.20 -6.16
N VAL A 158 -3.17 9.19 -6.82
CA VAL A 158 -3.07 9.11 -8.28
C VAL A 158 -3.66 7.79 -8.76
N ALA A 159 -4.27 7.80 -9.94
CA ALA A 159 -4.49 6.56 -10.66
C ALA A 159 -3.13 5.95 -11.00
N VAL A 160 -3.01 4.63 -10.93
CA VAL A 160 -1.82 3.94 -11.44
C VAL A 160 -1.72 4.32 -12.91
N LEU A 161 -0.68 5.05 -13.27
CA LEU A 161 -0.39 5.32 -14.67
C LEU A 161 -0.07 3.99 -15.31
N ASP A 162 -0.77 3.62 -16.36
CA ASP A 162 -0.43 2.47 -17.18
C ASP A 162 1.05 2.59 -17.57
N LYS A 163 1.85 1.65 -17.07
CA LYS A 163 3.29 1.58 -17.34
C LYS A 163 3.51 0.86 -18.66
#